data_3a5e40151204a7cb70802711db3c3eb7
#
_entry.id   3a5e40151204a7cb70802711db3c3eb7
#
_cell.length_a   1.000
_cell.length_b   1.000
_cell.length_c   1.000
_cell.angle_alpha   90.00
_cell.angle_beta   90.00
_cell.angle_gamma   90.00
#
_symmetry.space_group_name_H-M   'P 1'
#
loop_
_entity.id
_entity.type
_entity.pdbx_description
1 polymer ?
#
loop_
_entity_poly.entity_id
_entity_poly.type
_entity_poly.pdbx_seq_one_letter_code
_entity_poly.pdbx_strand_id
1 'polypeptide(L)'
;MSMNPTRKRRLTIVLLVIAAALVAVALIVFALQQNMNYLFTPSQVQTGQATSYKTFRLGGMVKSGSIQRSKESLKVTFTVVDASGSMPVEYTGILPDLFRDNQSVIATGHMDNARFIATEVLAKHDETYMPKELKDAMAKAHVGKQVNEEAGQDKPQ
;
A
#
# COMPACT_ATOMS: atom_id res chain seq x y z
N MET A 1 -16.45 6.44 61.31
CA MET A 1 -16.47 4.98 61.05
C MET A 1 -15.06 4.52 60.69
N SER A 2 -14.37 3.86 61.62
CA SER A 2 -13.02 3.32 61.36
C SER A 2 -13.15 2.00 60.61
N MET A 3 -12.74 1.98 59.35
CA MET A 3 -12.69 0.76 58.54
C MET A 3 -11.61 -0.18 59.11
N ASN A 4 -11.99 -1.44 59.35
CA ASN A 4 -11.07 -2.50 59.78
C ASN A 4 -9.84 -2.60 58.89
N PRO A 5 -8.62 -2.74 59.43
CA PRO A 5 -7.37 -2.76 58.68
C PRO A 5 -7.35 -3.85 57.62
N THR A 6 -7.99 -4.99 57.85
CA THR A 6 -8.13 -6.09 56.88
C THR A 6 -9.03 -5.72 55.66
N ARG A 7 -10.06 -4.92 55.85
CA ARG A 7 -10.93 -4.42 54.78
C ARG A 7 -10.20 -3.38 53.91
N LYS A 8 -9.43 -2.48 54.56
CA LYS A 8 -8.61 -1.50 53.85
C LYS A 8 -7.59 -2.19 52.96
N ARG A 9 -6.87 -3.19 53.47
CA ARG A 9 -5.89 -3.95 52.69
C ARG A 9 -6.52 -4.69 51.50
N ARG A 10 -7.68 -5.32 51.67
CA ARG A 10 -8.42 -5.97 50.57
C ARG A 10 -8.90 -4.96 49.54
N LEU A 11 -9.41 -3.83 49.95
CA LEU A 11 -9.83 -2.75 49.03
C LEU A 11 -8.64 -2.21 48.23
N THR A 12 -7.49 -1.98 48.86
CA THR A 12 -6.29 -1.51 48.19
C THR A 12 -5.78 -2.53 47.17
N ILE A 13 -5.78 -3.83 47.50
CA ILE A 13 -5.38 -4.89 46.57
C ILE A 13 -6.33 -4.93 45.36
N VAL A 14 -7.65 -4.88 45.58
CA VAL A 14 -8.64 -4.89 44.50
C VAL A 14 -8.46 -3.65 43.59
N LEU A 15 -8.29 -2.47 44.19
CA LEU A 15 -8.02 -1.23 43.42
C LEU A 15 -6.74 -1.33 42.58
N LEU A 16 -5.69 -1.92 43.14
CA LEU A 16 -4.41 -2.11 42.47
C LEU A 16 -4.51 -3.08 41.29
N VAL A 17 -5.27 -4.18 41.48
CA VAL A 17 -5.55 -5.15 40.41
C VAL A 17 -6.38 -4.50 39.29
N ILE A 18 -7.39 -3.71 39.60
CA ILE A 18 -8.20 -3.00 38.62
C ILE A 18 -7.33 -1.97 37.84
N ALA A 19 -6.50 -1.20 38.56
CA ALA A 19 -5.60 -0.24 37.93
C ALA A 19 -4.60 -0.94 36.99
N ALA A 20 -4.02 -2.05 37.43
CA ALA A 20 -3.11 -2.85 36.60
C ALA A 20 -3.82 -3.40 35.33
N ALA A 21 -5.06 -3.88 35.48
CA ALA A 21 -5.87 -4.35 34.35
C ALA A 21 -6.18 -3.24 33.37
N LEU A 22 -6.52 -2.04 33.83
CA LEU A 22 -6.77 -0.88 32.98
C LEU A 22 -5.51 -0.44 32.20
N VAL A 23 -4.35 -0.43 32.86
CA VAL A 23 -3.07 -0.13 32.21
C VAL A 23 -2.74 -1.19 31.15
N ALA A 24 -2.95 -2.48 31.45
CA ALA A 24 -2.72 -3.55 30.47
C ALA A 24 -3.63 -3.40 29.25
N VAL A 25 -4.92 -3.12 29.44
CA VAL A 25 -5.86 -2.87 28.33
C VAL A 25 -5.44 -1.65 27.52
N ALA A 26 -5.05 -0.56 28.18
CA ALA A 26 -4.59 0.65 27.49
C ALA A 26 -3.33 0.39 26.65
N LEU A 27 -2.38 -0.41 27.16
CA LEU A 27 -1.18 -0.78 26.42
C LEU A 27 -1.51 -1.69 25.23
N ILE A 28 -2.44 -2.63 25.38
CA ILE A 28 -2.90 -3.48 24.27
C ILE A 28 -3.56 -2.64 23.18
N VAL A 29 -4.46 -1.73 23.54
CA VAL A 29 -5.12 -0.83 22.58
C VAL A 29 -4.08 0.04 21.87
N PHE A 30 -3.13 0.59 22.61
CA PHE A 30 -2.04 1.41 22.03
C PHE A 30 -1.18 0.60 21.06
N ALA A 31 -0.81 -0.64 21.42
CA ALA A 31 -0.03 -1.52 20.56
C ALA A 31 -0.79 -1.93 19.27
N LEU A 32 -2.09 -2.18 19.39
CA LEU A 32 -2.94 -2.49 18.23
C LEU A 32 -3.09 -1.30 17.28
N GLN A 33 -3.19 -0.09 17.79
CA GLN A 33 -3.29 1.12 16.96
C GLN A 33 -2.02 1.39 16.13
N GLN A 34 -0.85 0.98 16.62
CA GLN A 34 0.41 1.15 15.87
C GLN A 34 0.57 0.16 14.71
N ASN A 35 -0.13 -0.96 14.72
CA ASN A 35 0.01 -2.03 13.72
C ASN A 35 -1.04 -1.99 12.60
N MET A 36 -1.95 -1.03 12.60
CA MET A 36 -2.95 -0.89 11.55
C MET A 36 -2.34 -0.14 10.35
N ASN A 37 -1.73 -0.89 9.43
CA ASN A 37 -1.21 -0.38 8.17
C ASN A 37 -2.37 -0.12 7.20
N TYR A 38 -3.03 1.04 7.34
CA TYR A 38 -4.04 1.49 6.40
C TYR A 38 -3.42 1.73 5.02
N LEU A 39 -4.08 1.23 3.98
CA LEU A 39 -3.70 1.44 2.59
C LEU A 39 -4.54 2.58 2.01
N PHE A 40 -3.87 3.63 1.54
CA PHE A 40 -4.49 4.76 0.85
C PHE A 40 -3.94 4.90 -0.56
N THR A 41 -4.76 5.43 -1.46
CA THR A 41 -4.32 5.82 -2.80
C THR A 41 -3.91 7.30 -2.81
N PRO A 42 -3.14 7.76 -3.82
CA PRO A 42 -2.76 9.17 -3.96
C PRO A 42 -3.93 10.15 -3.86
N SER A 43 -5.06 9.85 -4.51
CA SER A 43 -6.26 10.68 -4.44
C SER A 43 -6.87 10.75 -3.04
N GLN A 44 -6.89 9.64 -2.30
CA GLN A 44 -7.39 9.61 -0.92
C GLN A 44 -6.51 10.41 0.04
N VAL A 45 -5.20 10.38 -0.17
CA VAL A 45 -4.25 11.20 0.61
C VAL A 45 -4.48 12.69 0.33
N GLN A 46 -4.67 13.08 -0.93
CA GLN A 46 -4.94 14.46 -1.34
C GLN A 46 -6.27 14.98 -0.79
N THR A 47 -7.28 14.14 -0.65
CA THR A 47 -8.58 14.49 -0.03
C THR A 47 -8.53 14.53 1.49
N GLY A 48 -7.37 14.30 2.11
CA GLY A 48 -7.16 14.42 3.55
C GLY A 48 -7.57 13.18 4.36
N GLN A 49 -7.93 12.07 3.73
CA GLN A 49 -8.33 10.85 4.44
C GLN A 49 -7.20 10.23 5.27
N ALA A 50 -5.96 10.47 4.89
CA ALA A 50 -4.78 9.97 5.59
C ALA A 50 -4.24 10.92 6.69
N THR A 51 -4.83 12.09 6.87
CA THR A 51 -4.32 13.15 7.78
C THR A 51 -4.24 12.71 9.24
N SER A 52 -5.10 11.79 9.66
CA SER A 52 -5.12 11.29 11.03
C SER A 52 -4.05 10.23 11.33
N TYR A 53 -3.34 9.75 10.32
CA TYR A 53 -2.39 8.65 10.45
C TYR A 53 -0.96 9.15 10.32
N LYS A 54 -0.14 8.86 11.35
CA LYS A 54 1.29 9.22 11.32
C LYS A 54 2.06 8.39 10.28
N THR A 55 1.72 7.12 10.15
CA THR A 55 2.32 6.19 9.19
C THR A 55 1.20 5.40 8.52
N PHE A 56 1.28 5.25 7.20
CA PHE A 56 0.32 4.50 6.41
C PHE A 56 0.99 3.90 5.18
N ARG A 57 0.25 3.10 4.43
CA ARG A 57 0.68 2.54 3.16
C ARG A 57 0.07 3.32 2.01
N LEU A 58 0.90 3.74 1.08
CA LEU A 58 0.50 4.37 -0.17
C LEU A 58 0.56 3.34 -1.29
N GLY A 59 -0.58 3.04 -1.91
CA GLY A 59 -0.69 2.11 -3.02
C GLY A 59 -1.06 2.81 -4.32
N GLY A 60 -0.43 2.40 -5.41
CA GLY A 60 -0.72 2.92 -6.75
C GLY A 60 0.28 2.40 -7.77
N MET A 61 0.36 3.05 -8.90
CA MET A 61 1.30 2.72 -9.99
C MET A 61 2.42 3.74 -10.07
N VAL A 62 3.63 3.31 -10.37
CA VAL A 62 4.76 4.21 -10.66
C VAL A 62 4.53 4.88 -12.00
N LYS A 63 4.48 6.21 -11.99
CA LYS A 63 4.34 7.00 -13.22
C LYS A 63 5.56 6.78 -14.12
N SER A 64 5.31 6.53 -15.40
CA SER A 64 6.38 6.36 -16.41
C SER A 64 7.30 7.58 -16.48
N GLY A 65 8.61 7.34 -16.47
CA GLY A 65 9.64 8.38 -16.55
C GLY A 65 9.79 9.24 -15.28
N SER A 66 9.14 8.87 -14.16
CA SER A 66 9.23 9.65 -12.93
C SER A 66 10.36 9.21 -11.98
N ILE A 67 10.99 8.08 -12.25
CA ILE A 67 12.03 7.53 -11.38
C ILE A 67 13.33 8.33 -11.57
N GLN A 68 13.76 8.97 -10.48
CA GLN A 68 15.03 9.70 -10.43
C GLN A 68 15.90 9.12 -9.31
N ARG A 69 17.08 8.67 -9.68
CA ARG A 69 18.07 8.10 -8.73
C ARG A 69 19.19 9.12 -8.52
N SER A 70 19.51 9.39 -7.27
CA SER A 70 20.68 10.20 -6.94
C SER A 70 21.95 9.42 -7.29
N LYS A 71 22.94 10.11 -7.87
CA LYS A 71 24.26 9.54 -8.15
C LYS A 71 25.17 9.44 -6.92
N GLU A 72 24.87 10.22 -5.89
CA GLU A 72 25.71 10.38 -4.69
C GLU A 72 25.13 9.68 -3.45
N SER A 73 23.89 9.22 -3.52
CA SER A 73 23.19 8.61 -2.40
C SER A 73 22.21 7.54 -2.88
N LEU A 74 21.77 6.67 -1.96
CA LEU A 74 20.71 5.68 -2.21
C LEU A 74 19.31 6.30 -2.26
N LYS A 75 19.22 7.61 -2.42
CA LYS A 75 17.95 8.34 -2.50
C LYS A 75 17.34 8.19 -3.89
N VAL A 76 16.10 7.75 -3.91
CA VAL A 76 15.29 7.62 -5.12
C VAL A 76 13.99 8.39 -4.93
N THR A 77 13.64 9.17 -5.93
CA THR A 77 12.34 9.85 -6.00
C THR A 77 11.54 9.32 -7.18
N PHE A 78 10.27 9.12 -7.00
CA PHE A 78 9.34 8.70 -8.04
C PHE A 78 7.93 9.18 -7.72
N THR A 79 7.05 9.16 -8.69
CA THR A 79 5.66 9.58 -8.50
C THR A 79 4.74 8.35 -8.55
N VAL A 80 3.93 8.19 -7.53
CA VAL A 80 2.86 7.17 -7.50
C VAL A 80 1.56 7.83 -7.95
N VAL A 81 0.86 7.19 -8.86
CA VAL A 81 -0.41 7.67 -9.43
C VAL A 81 -1.51 6.65 -9.23
N ASP A 82 -2.73 7.14 -9.14
CA ASP A 82 -3.96 6.37 -9.26
C ASP A 82 -4.85 6.96 -10.37
N ALA A 83 -6.12 6.61 -10.41
CA ALA A 83 -7.06 7.08 -11.42
C ALA A 83 -7.25 8.61 -11.42
N SER A 84 -7.03 9.30 -10.29
CA SER A 84 -7.40 10.71 -10.10
C SER A 84 -6.35 11.54 -9.40
N GLY A 85 -5.31 10.92 -8.84
CA GLY A 85 -4.29 11.61 -8.04
C GLY A 85 -2.87 11.18 -8.36
N SER A 86 -1.93 12.00 -7.92
CA SER A 86 -0.50 11.72 -8.01
C SER A 86 0.21 12.17 -6.73
N MET A 87 1.15 11.37 -6.24
CA MET A 87 1.90 11.65 -5.02
C MET A 87 3.38 11.46 -5.27
N PRO A 88 4.22 12.49 -5.08
CA PRO A 88 5.66 12.34 -5.11
C PRO A 88 6.13 11.55 -3.88
N VAL A 89 6.92 10.53 -4.11
CA VAL A 89 7.48 9.63 -3.11
C VAL A 89 8.99 9.76 -3.09
N GLU A 90 9.55 9.86 -1.91
CA GLU A 90 10.98 9.85 -1.66
C GLU A 90 11.33 8.60 -0.83
N TYR A 91 12.29 7.85 -1.29
CA TYR A 91 12.77 6.65 -0.63
C TYR A 91 14.29 6.65 -0.55
N THR A 92 14.85 6.28 0.58
CA THR A 92 16.29 6.13 0.76
C THR A 92 16.59 4.68 1.11
N GLY A 93 17.17 3.95 0.17
CA GLY A 93 17.49 2.53 0.34
C GLY A 93 17.61 1.81 -1.00
N ILE A 94 17.72 0.49 -0.90
CA ILE A 94 17.80 -0.40 -2.06
C ILE A 94 16.37 -0.73 -2.49
N LEU A 95 16.01 -0.38 -3.72
CA LEU A 95 14.73 -0.74 -4.30
C LEU A 95 14.71 -2.21 -4.70
N PRO A 96 13.54 -2.88 -4.67
CA PRO A 96 13.39 -4.22 -5.21
C PRO A 96 13.78 -4.30 -6.69
N ASP A 97 14.33 -5.44 -7.12
CA ASP A 97 14.75 -5.68 -8.52
C ASP A 97 13.59 -5.53 -9.53
N LEU A 98 12.36 -5.74 -9.07
CA LEU A 98 11.14 -5.62 -9.87
C LEU A 98 10.59 -4.20 -9.96
N PHE A 99 11.22 -3.23 -9.28
CA PHE A 99 10.76 -1.84 -9.29
C PHE A 99 11.05 -1.17 -10.64
N ARG A 100 10.00 -0.88 -11.39
CA ARG A 100 10.05 -0.28 -12.74
C ARG A 100 8.92 0.71 -12.94
N ASP A 101 9.01 1.48 -14.02
CA ASP A 101 7.91 2.30 -14.52
C ASP A 101 6.66 1.46 -14.81
N ASN A 102 5.49 2.04 -14.56
CA ASN A 102 4.18 1.38 -14.72
C ASN A 102 3.99 0.12 -13.86
N GLN A 103 4.75 -0.02 -12.79
CA GLN A 103 4.63 -1.11 -11.84
C GLN A 103 3.72 -0.71 -10.69
N SER A 104 2.88 -1.65 -10.25
CA SER A 104 2.11 -1.49 -9.01
C SER A 104 3.04 -1.57 -7.80
N VAL A 105 2.94 -0.57 -6.92
CA VAL A 105 3.77 -0.47 -5.72
C VAL A 105 2.93 -0.19 -4.49
N ILE A 106 3.44 -0.65 -3.36
CA ILE A 106 2.97 -0.26 -2.04
C ILE A 106 4.17 0.30 -1.29
N ALA A 107 4.11 1.57 -0.94
CA ALA A 107 5.11 2.24 -0.13
C ALA A 107 4.58 2.45 1.29
N THR A 108 5.34 2.06 2.30
CA THR A 108 5.02 2.32 3.71
C THR A 108 5.81 3.55 4.17
N GLY A 109 5.16 4.50 4.80
CA GLY A 109 5.83 5.72 5.25
C GLY A 109 4.87 6.76 5.83
N HIS A 110 5.28 8.01 5.78
CA HIS A 110 4.52 9.14 6.32
C HIS A 110 4.56 10.32 5.36
N MET A 111 3.64 11.27 5.56
CA MET A 111 3.67 12.54 4.84
C MET A 111 4.65 13.52 5.48
N ASP A 112 5.47 14.14 4.66
CA ASP A 112 6.28 15.32 5.01
C ASP A 112 5.95 16.42 4.02
N ASN A 113 5.16 17.41 4.49
CA ASN A 113 4.59 18.47 3.66
C ASN A 113 3.79 17.90 2.47
N ALA A 114 4.26 18.13 1.25
CA ALA A 114 3.61 17.68 0.02
C ALA A 114 4.22 16.39 -0.58
N ARG A 115 5.12 15.71 0.15
CA ARG A 115 5.82 14.49 -0.28
C ARG A 115 5.54 13.33 0.66
N PHE A 116 5.54 12.14 0.14
CA PHE A 116 5.48 10.92 0.93
C PHE A 116 6.89 10.36 1.13
N ILE A 117 7.32 10.30 2.39
CA ILE A 117 8.62 9.73 2.76
C ILE A 117 8.42 8.24 3.05
N ALA A 118 8.89 7.41 2.13
CA ALA A 118 8.78 5.96 2.26
C ALA A 118 9.92 5.40 3.10
N THR A 119 9.59 4.52 4.04
CA THR A 119 10.53 3.71 4.81
C THR A 119 10.71 2.33 4.20
N GLU A 120 9.71 1.86 3.45
CA GLU A 120 9.72 0.58 2.76
C GLU A 120 8.96 0.70 1.44
N VAL A 121 9.45 0.04 0.40
CA VAL A 121 8.82 -0.02 -0.91
C VAL A 121 8.71 -1.47 -1.36
N LEU A 122 7.51 -1.92 -1.64
CA LEU A 122 7.20 -3.24 -2.17
C LEU A 122 6.66 -3.08 -3.58
N ALA A 123 7.34 -3.64 -4.56
CA ALA A 123 6.82 -3.78 -5.92
C ALA A 123 5.99 -5.07 -6.00
N LYS A 124 4.71 -4.95 -6.38
CA LYS A 124 3.91 -6.12 -6.68
C LYS A 124 4.20 -6.60 -8.08
N HIS A 125 4.42 -7.89 -8.21
CA HIS A 125 4.37 -8.55 -9.50
C HIS A 125 2.88 -8.65 -9.89
N ASP A 126 2.39 -7.66 -10.64
CA ASP A 126 1.21 -7.86 -11.45
C ASP A 126 1.66 -8.65 -12.70
N GLU A 127 1.85 -9.95 -12.53
CA GLU A 127 1.48 -10.82 -13.61
C GLU A 127 0.00 -10.51 -13.84
N THR A 128 -0.29 -9.85 -14.94
CA THR A 128 -1.64 -9.77 -15.47
C THR A 128 -2.09 -11.22 -15.57
N TYR A 129 -2.80 -11.70 -14.56
CA TYR A 129 -3.47 -12.99 -14.59
C TYR A 129 -4.58 -12.83 -15.63
N MET A 130 -4.17 -12.97 -16.89
CA MET A 130 -5.09 -13.15 -17.97
C MET A 130 -5.53 -14.60 -17.87
N PRO A 131 -6.78 -14.90 -17.46
CA PRO A 131 -7.28 -16.26 -17.40
C PRO A 131 -6.95 -16.96 -18.71
N LYS A 132 -6.48 -18.20 -18.64
CA LYS A 132 -6.13 -18.98 -19.83
C LYS A 132 -7.24 -18.99 -20.87
N GLU A 133 -8.49 -18.99 -20.41
CA GLU A 133 -9.70 -18.92 -21.22
C GLU A 133 -9.79 -17.63 -22.06
N LEU A 134 -9.35 -16.48 -21.53
CA LEU A 134 -9.33 -15.21 -22.27
C LEU A 134 -8.17 -15.16 -23.26
N LYS A 135 -7.02 -15.73 -22.92
CA LYS A 135 -5.88 -15.92 -23.86
C LYS A 135 -6.26 -16.80 -25.03
N ASP A 136 -6.94 -17.92 -24.77
CA ASP A 136 -7.38 -18.86 -25.79
C ASP A 136 -8.50 -18.27 -26.66
N ALA A 137 -9.40 -17.47 -26.09
CA ALA A 137 -10.44 -16.76 -26.83
C ALA A 137 -9.85 -15.70 -27.78
N MET A 138 -8.84 -14.95 -27.32
CA MET A 138 -8.17 -13.93 -28.15
C MET A 138 -7.30 -14.58 -29.26
N ALA A 139 -6.65 -15.71 -28.96
CA ALA A 139 -5.89 -16.47 -29.96
C ALA A 139 -6.81 -17.02 -31.07
N LYS A 140 -7.97 -17.56 -30.69
CA LYS A 140 -9.00 -18.06 -31.65
C LYS A 140 -9.60 -16.91 -32.51
N ALA A 141 -9.77 -15.73 -31.92
CA ALA A 141 -10.26 -14.56 -32.65
C ALA A 141 -9.25 -14.05 -33.68
N HIS A 142 -7.94 -14.14 -33.40
CA HIS A 142 -6.88 -13.77 -34.35
C HIS A 142 -6.76 -14.76 -35.51
N VAL A 143 -6.84 -16.07 -35.23
CA VAL A 143 -6.81 -17.10 -36.26
C VAL A 143 -8.04 -17.02 -37.17
N GLY A 144 -9.21 -16.75 -36.62
CA GLY A 144 -10.44 -16.57 -37.41
C GLY A 144 -10.41 -15.38 -38.35
N LYS A 145 -9.67 -14.33 -38.02
CA LYS A 145 -9.52 -13.14 -38.86
C LYS A 145 -8.57 -13.38 -40.03
N GLN A 146 -7.49 -14.12 -39.83
CA GLN A 146 -6.56 -14.49 -40.90
C GLN A 146 -7.17 -15.44 -41.92
N VAL A 147 -7.94 -16.42 -41.47
CA VAL A 147 -8.61 -17.37 -42.38
C VAL A 147 -9.66 -16.70 -43.28
N ASN A 148 -10.34 -15.67 -42.78
CA ASN A 148 -11.31 -14.91 -43.58
C ASN A 148 -10.66 -13.94 -44.57
N GLU A 149 -9.43 -13.50 -44.33
CA GLU A 149 -8.67 -12.62 -45.23
C GLU A 149 -8.05 -13.40 -46.41
N GLU A 150 -7.62 -14.65 -46.18
CA GLU A 150 -7.14 -15.54 -47.25
C GLU A 150 -8.25 -16.11 -48.12
N ALA A 151 -9.44 -16.36 -47.56
CA ALA A 151 -10.61 -16.82 -48.33
C ALA A 151 -11.24 -15.76 -49.24
N GLY A 152 -10.88 -14.48 -49.07
CA GLY A 152 -11.40 -13.36 -49.89
C GLY A 152 -10.60 -13.06 -51.15
N GLN A 153 -9.44 -13.69 -51.37
CA GLN A 153 -8.55 -13.37 -52.49
C GLN A 153 -8.61 -14.35 -53.69
N ASP A 154 -9.38 -15.42 -53.58
CA ASP A 154 -9.51 -16.40 -54.66
C ASP A 154 -10.87 -16.23 -55.37
N LYS A 155 -11.02 -15.16 -56.19
CA LYS A 155 -12.01 -15.06 -57.21
C LYS A 155 -11.30 -15.00 -58.56
N PRO A 156 -11.39 -16.05 -59.41
CA PRO A 156 -10.89 -16.00 -60.78
C PRO A 156 -11.81 -15.10 -61.63
N GLN A 157 -11.17 -14.33 -62.51
CA GLN A 157 -11.81 -13.58 -63.61
C GLN A 157 -12.33 -14.53 -64.68
#